data_cd643865b7d3b607ae43ced17f11bb97
#
_entry.id   cd643865b7d3b607ae43ced17f11bb97
#
_cell.length_a   1.000
_cell.length_b   1.000
_cell.length_c   1.000
_cell.angle_alpha   90.00
_cell.angle_beta   90.00
_cell.angle_gamma   90.00
#
_symmetry.space_group_name_H-M   'P 1'
#
loop_
_entity.id
_entity.type
_entity.pdbx_description
1 polymer ?
#
loop_
_entity_poly.entity_id
_entity_poly.type
_entity_poly.pdbx_seq_one_letter_code
_entity_poly.pdbx_strand_id
1 'polypeptide(L)'
;RVIINPNQFGMDSFDLEDAFGARESHLCSADLREFISENHLDLNQDGEFNPRDIFGSHRDMDHIYNTPRAWFMGRCLAPHTYRWDGENADFTPESDDIPWSYVPERKVAAEDIQYLLSSHYQGTPYDPYAGHAEKGGIYRPIGINRTGVTTICQIRSDVPDAIKGIEWVCFGSTTFSAWLPVYTNVPQMPDYLSNVTLDAETDNLYWVSRFVGALADKCYGSCIQNVWGYQDTVNIRGRQ
;
A
#
# COMPACT_ATOMS: atom_id res chain seq x y z
N ARG A 1 2.91 -13.02 -9.05
CA ARG A 1 1.66 -12.27 -8.94
C ARG A 1 1.79 -11.21 -7.85
N VAL A 2 1.02 -10.15 -7.95
CA VAL A 2 0.79 -9.16 -6.90
C VAL A 2 -0.68 -9.20 -6.50
N ILE A 3 -0.96 -8.81 -5.25
CA ILE A 3 -2.29 -8.65 -4.69
C ILE A 3 -2.35 -7.25 -4.09
N ILE A 4 -3.38 -6.48 -4.40
CA ILE A 4 -3.57 -5.12 -3.90
C ILE A 4 -4.92 -5.02 -3.21
N ASN A 5 -4.90 -4.72 -1.91
CA ASN A 5 -6.08 -4.53 -1.07
C ASN A 5 -6.08 -3.13 -0.46
N PRO A 6 -6.72 -2.15 -1.09
CA PRO A 6 -6.69 -0.75 -0.63
C PRO A 6 -7.77 -0.46 0.41
N ASN A 7 -7.80 -1.16 1.53
CA ASN A 7 -8.86 -1.15 2.55
C ASN A 7 -10.22 -1.62 2.03
N GLN A 8 -10.22 -2.35 0.94
CA GLN A 8 -11.38 -3.04 0.39
C GLN A 8 -11.10 -4.53 0.42
N PHE A 9 -12.15 -5.35 0.42
CA PHE A 9 -11.98 -6.78 0.20
C PHE A 9 -11.52 -7.00 -1.24
N GLY A 10 -10.36 -7.60 -1.44
CA GLY A 10 -9.74 -7.66 -2.76
C GLY A 10 -10.32 -8.73 -3.67
N MET A 11 -10.61 -9.92 -3.09
CA MET A 11 -11.03 -11.11 -3.84
C MET A 11 -12.43 -10.92 -4.43
N ASP A 12 -12.54 -11.06 -5.76
CA ASP A 12 -13.78 -10.94 -6.53
C ASP A 12 -14.30 -12.30 -7.04
N SER A 13 -13.51 -13.35 -6.86
CA SER A 13 -13.87 -14.71 -7.27
C SER A 13 -13.45 -15.71 -6.20
N PHE A 14 -14.34 -16.66 -5.88
CA PHE A 14 -14.09 -17.69 -4.85
C PHE A 14 -14.92 -18.94 -5.17
N ASP A 15 -14.25 -20.06 -5.28
CA ASP A 15 -14.89 -21.33 -5.58
C ASP A 15 -15.46 -21.97 -4.30
N LEU A 16 -16.76 -21.84 -4.11
CA LEU A 16 -17.48 -22.45 -3.00
C LEU A 16 -17.56 -24.00 -3.10
N GLU A 17 -17.54 -24.55 -4.29
CA GLU A 17 -17.58 -26.01 -4.46
C GLU A 17 -16.27 -26.63 -3.98
N ASP A 18 -15.13 -26.00 -4.35
CA ASP A 18 -13.84 -26.40 -3.82
C ASP A 18 -13.76 -26.18 -2.30
N ALA A 19 -14.19 -25.01 -1.82
CA ALA A 19 -14.09 -24.65 -0.39
C ALA A 19 -14.89 -25.57 0.55
N PHE A 20 -16.07 -26.02 0.13
CA PHE A 20 -16.88 -26.98 0.90
C PHE A 20 -16.55 -28.46 0.58
N GLY A 21 -15.89 -28.72 -0.55
CA GLY A 21 -15.55 -30.04 -1.04
C GLY A 21 -14.08 -30.42 -0.86
N ALA A 22 -13.31 -30.37 -1.93
CA ALA A 22 -11.93 -30.87 -1.97
C ALA A 22 -10.94 -30.01 -1.15
N ARG A 23 -11.20 -28.72 -1.01
CA ARG A 23 -10.36 -27.74 -0.26
C ARG A 23 -8.92 -27.66 -0.78
N GLU A 24 -8.75 -27.76 -2.09
CA GLU A 24 -7.44 -27.73 -2.74
C GLU A 24 -6.89 -26.30 -2.83
N SER A 25 -7.73 -25.32 -3.13
CA SER A 25 -7.34 -23.93 -3.37
C SER A 25 -8.11 -22.93 -2.52
N HIS A 26 -9.31 -23.28 -2.05
CA HIS A 26 -10.19 -22.39 -1.30
C HIS A 26 -10.59 -23.00 0.03
N LEU A 27 -10.59 -22.19 1.07
CA LEU A 27 -10.99 -22.56 2.43
C LEU A 27 -11.93 -21.52 2.99
N CYS A 28 -13.00 -21.97 3.63
CA CYS A 28 -13.92 -21.11 4.38
C CYS A 28 -14.42 -21.83 5.63
N SER A 29 -15.11 -21.10 6.49
CA SER A 29 -15.86 -21.67 7.62
C SER A 29 -17.07 -22.46 7.10
N ALA A 30 -17.49 -23.46 7.85
CA ALA A 30 -18.60 -24.31 7.44
C ALA A 30 -19.96 -23.57 7.37
N ASP A 31 -20.08 -22.50 8.12
CA ASP A 31 -21.27 -21.66 8.29
C ASP A 31 -21.28 -20.43 7.36
N LEU A 32 -20.32 -20.30 6.43
CA LEU A 32 -20.18 -19.10 5.60
C LEU A 32 -21.47 -18.71 4.87
N ARG A 33 -22.19 -19.67 4.28
CA ARG A 33 -23.44 -19.40 3.55
C ARG A 33 -24.55 -18.91 4.46
N GLU A 34 -24.69 -19.54 5.64
CA GLU A 34 -25.67 -19.17 6.64
C GLU A 34 -25.37 -17.77 7.21
N PHE A 35 -24.10 -17.51 7.52
CA PHE A 35 -23.65 -16.20 7.98
C PHE A 35 -23.98 -15.07 6.98
N ILE A 36 -23.72 -15.27 5.69
CA ILE A 36 -24.05 -14.28 4.64
C ILE A 36 -25.58 -14.05 4.59
N SER A 37 -26.36 -15.13 4.58
CA SER A 37 -27.81 -15.06 4.49
C SER A 37 -28.43 -14.40 5.74
N GLU A 38 -28.05 -14.81 6.93
CA GLU A 38 -28.57 -14.30 8.20
C GLU A 38 -28.25 -12.83 8.42
N ASN A 39 -27.09 -12.38 7.92
CA ASN A 39 -26.65 -10.99 8.03
C ASN A 39 -26.99 -10.13 6.82
N HIS A 40 -27.72 -10.67 5.83
CA HIS A 40 -28.13 -9.96 4.62
C HIS A 40 -26.97 -9.26 3.89
N LEU A 41 -25.84 -9.96 3.75
CA LEU A 41 -24.60 -9.38 3.19
C LEU A 41 -24.58 -9.41 1.66
N ASP A 42 -25.33 -10.30 1.02
CA ASP A 42 -25.48 -10.33 -0.44
C ASP A 42 -26.48 -9.25 -0.86
N LEU A 43 -25.97 -8.04 -1.09
CA LEU A 43 -26.78 -6.89 -1.46
C LEU A 43 -27.23 -6.94 -2.92
N ASN A 44 -26.46 -7.56 -3.80
CA ASN A 44 -26.75 -7.64 -5.23
C ASN A 44 -27.85 -8.65 -5.53
N GLN A 45 -28.01 -9.68 -4.70
CA GLN A 45 -29.01 -10.75 -4.84
C GLN A 45 -28.97 -11.43 -6.23
N ASP A 46 -27.80 -11.48 -6.87
CA ASP A 46 -27.61 -12.07 -8.19
C ASP A 46 -27.38 -13.59 -8.13
N GLY A 47 -27.18 -14.12 -6.92
CA GLY A 47 -26.91 -15.54 -6.67
C GLY A 47 -25.45 -15.95 -6.94
N GLU A 48 -24.60 -15.02 -7.31
CA GLU A 48 -23.17 -15.23 -7.46
C GLU A 48 -22.43 -14.99 -6.14
N PHE A 49 -21.38 -15.78 -5.89
CA PHE A 49 -20.54 -15.57 -4.71
C PHE A 49 -19.32 -14.74 -5.09
N ASN A 50 -19.46 -13.44 -4.93
CA ASN A 50 -18.35 -12.48 -5.06
C ASN A 50 -17.99 -11.93 -3.68
N PRO A 51 -16.87 -12.37 -3.08
CA PRO A 51 -16.46 -11.92 -1.74
C PRO A 51 -16.23 -10.40 -1.65
N ARG A 52 -15.81 -9.76 -2.75
CA ARG A 52 -15.63 -8.30 -2.77
C ARG A 52 -16.98 -7.58 -2.57
N ASP A 53 -18.03 -8.06 -3.23
CA ASP A 53 -19.35 -7.46 -3.13
C ASP A 53 -19.99 -7.76 -1.77
N ILE A 54 -19.79 -8.97 -1.26
CA ILE A 54 -20.40 -9.42 -0.01
C ILE A 54 -19.72 -8.77 1.22
N PHE A 55 -18.39 -8.71 1.25
CA PHE A 55 -17.61 -8.26 2.42
C PHE A 55 -16.93 -6.92 2.21
N GLY A 56 -16.93 -6.39 0.99
CA GLY A 56 -16.29 -5.14 0.65
C GLY A 56 -17.10 -3.91 1.05
N SER A 57 -16.46 -2.77 0.94
CA SER A 57 -17.11 -1.47 1.09
C SER A 57 -17.66 -1.01 -0.26
N HIS A 58 -18.86 -0.42 -0.26
CA HIS A 58 -19.56 0.11 -1.43
C HIS A 58 -19.95 1.58 -1.23
N ARG A 59 -19.06 2.37 -0.64
CA ARG A 59 -19.32 3.78 -0.34
C ARG A 59 -18.66 4.68 -1.36
N ASP A 60 -19.30 5.79 -1.72
CA ASP A 60 -18.72 6.83 -2.59
C ASP A 60 -17.32 7.28 -2.13
N MET A 61 -17.08 7.22 -0.81
CA MET A 61 -15.79 7.51 -0.22
C MET A 61 -14.66 6.57 -0.70
N ASP A 62 -14.98 5.38 -1.18
CA ASP A 62 -13.99 4.44 -1.70
C ASP A 62 -13.32 4.97 -2.95
N HIS A 63 -14.04 5.75 -3.77
CA HIS A 63 -13.52 6.42 -4.95
C HIS A 63 -12.56 7.59 -4.62
N ILE A 64 -12.48 7.98 -3.36
CA ILE A 64 -11.52 8.98 -2.87
C ILE A 64 -10.37 8.32 -2.11
N TYR A 65 -10.68 7.30 -1.29
CA TYR A 65 -9.74 6.71 -0.33
C TYR A 65 -9.12 5.40 -0.78
N ASN A 66 -9.81 4.60 -1.60
CA ASN A 66 -9.44 3.20 -1.83
C ASN A 66 -9.05 2.94 -3.28
N THR A 67 -9.97 3.04 -4.23
CA THR A 67 -9.74 2.69 -5.63
C THR A 67 -8.62 3.49 -6.30
N PRO A 68 -8.42 4.80 -6.02
CA PRO A 68 -7.31 5.55 -6.62
C PRO A 68 -5.93 4.99 -6.25
N ARG A 69 -5.79 4.43 -5.04
CA ARG A 69 -4.53 3.80 -4.60
C ARG A 69 -4.26 2.50 -5.36
N ALA A 70 -5.28 1.67 -5.57
CA ALA A 70 -5.17 0.47 -6.39
C ALA A 70 -4.85 0.81 -7.85
N TRP A 71 -5.54 1.81 -8.41
CA TRP A 71 -5.29 2.32 -9.77
C TRP A 71 -3.83 2.74 -9.95
N PHE A 72 -3.28 3.55 -9.04
CA PHE A 72 -1.89 4.01 -9.14
C PHE A 72 -0.89 2.85 -9.06
N MET A 73 -1.10 1.91 -8.15
CA MET A 73 -0.25 0.72 -8.04
C MET A 73 -0.31 -0.14 -9.30
N GLY A 74 -1.51 -0.34 -9.85
CA GLY A 74 -1.72 -1.06 -11.10
C GLY A 74 -1.01 -0.39 -12.27
N ARG A 75 -1.17 0.92 -12.39
CA ARG A 75 -0.50 1.75 -13.41
C ARG A 75 1.04 1.62 -13.37
N CYS A 76 1.61 1.48 -12.17
CA CYS A 76 3.06 1.31 -12.02
C CYS A 76 3.56 -0.12 -12.28
N LEU A 77 2.75 -1.13 -11.95
CA LEU A 77 3.17 -2.54 -12.00
C LEU A 77 2.76 -3.26 -13.30
N ALA A 78 1.72 -2.77 -13.97
CA ALA A 78 1.21 -3.33 -15.22
C ALA A 78 0.86 -2.22 -16.23
N PRO A 79 1.84 -1.34 -16.58
CA PRO A 79 1.58 -0.11 -17.36
C PRO A 79 1.08 -0.37 -18.79
N HIS A 80 1.34 -1.54 -19.37
CA HIS A 80 0.96 -1.87 -20.76
C HIS A 80 -0.08 -2.99 -20.84
N THR A 81 -0.30 -3.74 -19.76
CA THR A 81 -1.32 -4.81 -19.70
C THR A 81 -2.72 -4.22 -19.74
N TYR A 82 -2.89 -3.05 -19.12
CA TYR A 82 -4.13 -2.30 -19.08
C TYR A 82 -3.88 -0.84 -19.45
N ARG A 83 -4.90 -0.19 -19.96
CA ARG A 83 -4.89 1.27 -20.21
C ARG A 83 -5.37 1.98 -18.96
N TRP A 84 -4.49 2.73 -18.33
CA TRP A 84 -4.74 3.43 -17.06
C TRP A 84 -5.08 4.91 -17.24
N ASP A 85 -4.84 5.46 -18.42
CA ASP A 85 -4.98 6.88 -18.71
C ASP A 85 -5.76 7.11 -20.02
N GLY A 86 -6.38 8.28 -20.15
CA GLY A 86 -7.07 8.74 -21.38
C GLY A 86 -8.54 8.34 -21.44
N GLU A 87 -9.21 8.75 -22.53
CA GLU A 87 -10.66 8.56 -22.74
C GLU A 87 -11.07 7.08 -22.87
N ASN A 88 -10.13 6.22 -23.29
CA ASN A 88 -10.36 4.80 -23.47
C ASN A 88 -9.61 3.97 -22.42
N ALA A 89 -9.42 4.50 -21.22
CA ALA A 89 -8.83 3.76 -20.13
C ALA A 89 -9.69 2.53 -19.78
N ASP A 90 -9.02 1.40 -19.51
CA ASP A 90 -9.70 0.22 -19.01
C ASP A 90 -10.11 0.43 -17.55
N PHE A 91 -9.28 1.17 -16.79
CA PHE A 91 -9.55 1.55 -15.40
C PHE A 91 -9.20 3.00 -15.14
N THR A 92 -10.06 3.66 -14.39
CA THR A 92 -9.87 5.01 -13.85
C THR A 92 -9.59 4.94 -12.34
N PRO A 93 -9.18 6.04 -11.70
CA PRO A 93 -9.02 6.06 -10.25
C PRO A 93 -10.29 5.69 -9.47
N GLU A 94 -11.46 5.83 -10.07
CA GLU A 94 -12.76 5.60 -9.45
C GLU A 94 -13.40 4.26 -9.86
N SER A 95 -12.69 3.43 -10.63
CA SER A 95 -13.21 2.11 -11.05
C SER A 95 -13.30 1.14 -9.88
N ASP A 96 -14.42 0.45 -9.75
CA ASP A 96 -14.66 -0.58 -8.72
C ASP A 96 -14.09 -1.94 -9.12
N ASP A 97 -13.91 -2.17 -10.41
CA ASP A 97 -13.49 -3.44 -11.02
C ASP A 97 -11.98 -3.54 -11.29
N ILE A 98 -11.17 -2.67 -10.68
CA ILE A 98 -9.70 -2.78 -10.77
C ILE A 98 -9.27 -4.18 -10.29
N PRO A 99 -8.49 -4.94 -11.10
CA PRO A 99 -8.07 -6.28 -10.72
C PRO A 99 -7.33 -6.29 -9.39
N TRP A 100 -7.79 -7.09 -8.43
CA TRP A 100 -7.15 -7.22 -7.13
C TRP A 100 -5.85 -8.03 -7.18
N SER A 101 -5.68 -8.85 -8.23
CA SER A 101 -4.51 -9.72 -8.42
C SER A 101 -4.15 -9.85 -9.89
N TYR A 102 -2.88 -9.58 -10.23
CA TYR A 102 -2.36 -9.70 -11.59
C TYR A 102 -0.86 -10.05 -11.58
N VAL A 103 -0.34 -10.37 -12.77
CA VAL A 103 1.09 -10.58 -12.96
C VAL A 103 1.73 -9.23 -13.30
N PRO A 104 2.68 -8.73 -12.51
CA PRO A 104 3.39 -7.50 -12.85
C PRO A 104 4.25 -7.73 -14.09
N GLU A 105 4.45 -6.69 -14.90
CA GLU A 105 5.19 -6.78 -16.17
C GLU A 105 6.70 -6.98 -15.99
N ARG A 106 7.20 -6.76 -14.78
CA ARG A 106 8.59 -7.03 -14.40
C ARG A 106 8.67 -7.59 -12.99
N LYS A 107 9.81 -8.12 -12.63
CA LYS A 107 10.09 -8.51 -11.24
C LYS A 107 10.00 -7.27 -10.35
N VAL A 108 9.30 -7.42 -9.24
CA VAL A 108 9.09 -6.37 -8.23
C VAL A 108 10.15 -6.51 -7.14
N ALA A 109 10.95 -5.47 -6.95
CA ALA A 109 11.94 -5.38 -5.88
C ALA A 109 11.34 -4.68 -4.64
N ALA A 110 12.06 -4.73 -3.52
CA ALA A 110 11.64 -4.02 -2.31
C ALA A 110 11.51 -2.50 -2.54
N GLU A 111 12.38 -1.96 -3.37
CA GLU A 111 12.39 -0.55 -3.76
C GLU A 111 11.15 -0.13 -4.54
N ASP A 112 10.64 -1.02 -5.39
CA ASP A 112 9.38 -0.77 -6.09
C ASP A 112 8.22 -0.66 -5.10
N ILE A 113 8.20 -1.52 -4.09
CA ILE A 113 7.18 -1.48 -3.03
C ILE A 113 7.35 -0.22 -2.18
N GLN A 114 8.59 0.15 -1.83
CA GLN A 114 8.87 1.41 -1.12
C GLN A 114 8.37 2.62 -1.91
N TYR A 115 8.64 2.66 -3.21
CA TYR A 115 8.14 3.72 -4.10
C TYR A 115 6.60 3.78 -4.12
N LEU A 116 5.94 2.64 -4.31
CA LEU A 116 4.48 2.56 -4.34
C LEU A 116 3.85 3.02 -3.02
N LEU A 117 4.38 2.54 -1.88
CA LEU A 117 3.89 2.91 -0.56
C LEU A 117 4.22 4.35 -0.17
N SER A 118 5.17 4.99 -0.85
CA SER A 118 5.52 6.41 -0.67
C SER A 118 4.83 7.34 -1.67
N SER A 119 3.94 6.79 -2.50
CA SER A 119 3.33 7.53 -3.59
C SER A 119 2.34 8.59 -3.12
N HIS A 120 2.36 9.71 -3.83
CA HIS A 120 1.40 10.80 -3.77
C HIS A 120 0.77 11.09 -5.15
N TYR A 121 0.67 10.06 -6.01
CA TYR A 121 0.21 10.15 -7.41
C TYR A 121 1.14 10.96 -8.32
N GLN A 122 2.44 11.01 -8.00
CA GLN A 122 3.44 11.73 -8.79
C GLN A 122 3.39 11.32 -10.26
N GLY A 123 3.51 12.32 -11.15
CA GLY A 123 3.42 12.13 -12.59
C GLY A 123 2.00 11.92 -13.12
N THR A 124 0.99 12.21 -12.31
CA THR A 124 -0.43 12.22 -12.70
C THR A 124 -1.07 13.57 -12.42
N PRO A 125 -2.26 13.86 -12.99
CA PRO A 125 -3.01 15.08 -12.67
C PRO A 125 -3.50 15.17 -11.21
N TYR A 126 -3.37 14.09 -10.44
CA TYR A 126 -3.89 13.96 -9.07
C TYR A 126 -2.84 14.23 -8.00
N ASP A 127 -1.60 14.52 -8.41
CA ASP A 127 -0.49 14.82 -7.51
C ASP A 127 -0.74 16.13 -6.74
N PRO A 128 -0.88 16.10 -5.40
CA PRO A 128 -1.13 17.30 -4.61
C PRO A 128 0.06 18.30 -4.62
N TYR A 129 1.25 17.85 -5.02
CA TYR A 129 2.46 18.67 -5.03
C TYR A 129 2.82 19.21 -6.43
N ALA A 130 2.05 18.89 -7.47
CA ALA A 130 2.34 19.27 -8.85
C ALA A 130 2.02 20.75 -9.19
N GLY A 131 1.92 21.64 -8.21
CA GLY A 131 1.89 23.11 -8.34
C GLY A 131 0.77 23.74 -9.18
N HIS A 132 0.25 23.05 -10.19
CA HIS A 132 -0.79 23.53 -11.12
C HIS A 132 -1.80 22.42 -11.50
N ALA A 133 -1.82 21.33 -10.75
CA ALA A 133 -2.76 20.24 -11.01
C ALA A 133 -4.16 20.66 -10.52
N GLU A 134 -5.09 20.93 -11.43
CA GLU A 134 -6.49 21.24 -11.13
C GLU A 134 -7.17 20.15 -10.28
N LYS A 135 -6.68 18.93 -10.41
CA LYS A 135 -7.16 17.75 -9.67
C LYS A 135 -6.23 17.31 -8.54
N GLY A 136 -5.22 18.09 -8.20
CA GLY A 136 -4.27 17.77 -7.13
C GLY A 136 -4.98 17.67 -5.78
N GLY A 137 -4.76 16.55 -5.07
CA GLY A 137 -5.29 16.35 -3.73
C GLY A 137 -6.78 15.93 -3.64
N ILE A 138 -7.47 15.67 -4.76
CA ILE A 138 -8.86 15.15 -4.73
C ILE A 138 -8.90 13.72 -4.19
N TYR A 139 -7.85 12.94 -4.39
CA TYR A 139 -7.71 11.58 -3.87
C TYR A 139 -6.72 11.52 -2.70
N ARG A 140 -6.99 10.64 -1.77
CA ARG A 140 -6.09 10.37 -0.65
C ARG A 140 -4.81 9.69 -1.14
N PRO A 141 -3.62 10.29 -0.96
CA PRO A 141 -2.35 9.65 -1.31
C PRO A 141 -2.08 8.38 -0.50
N ILE A 142 -1.23 7.50 -1.03
CA ILE A 142 -0.74 6.33 -0.30
C ILE A 142 0.21 6.80 0.81
N GLY A 143 1.24 7.60 0.45
CA GLY A 143 2.21 8.20 1.37
C GLY A 143 1.68 9.43 2.11
N ILE A 144 0.55 9.30 2.80
CA ILE A 144 -0.10 10.42 3.48
C ILE A 144 0.59 10.77 4.82
N ASN A 145 0.58 12.06 5.17
CA ASN A 145 1.19 12.60 6.40
C ASN A 145 0.62 12.03 7.71
N ARG A 146 -0.59 11.46 7.68
CA ARG A 146 -1.24 10.85 8.85
C ARG A 146 -0.73 9.45 9.19
N THR A 147 0.04 8.83 8.30
CA THR A 147 0.60 7.50 8.53
C THR A 147 1.50 7.52 9.76
N GLY A 148 1.30 6.59 10.68
CA GLY A 148 2.13 6.45 11.87
C GLY A 148 3.38 5.62 11.58
N VAL A 149 3.16 4.42 11.03
CA VAL A 149 4.20 3.47 10.63
C VAL A 149 3.75 2.68 9.41
N THR A 150 4.69 2.34 8.55
CA THR A 150 4.49 1.44 7.41
C THR A 150 5.62 0.44 7.38
N THR A 151 5.31 -0.83 7.10
CA THR A 151 6.31 -1.89 7.06
C THR A 151 6.22 -2.68 5.76
N ILE A 152 7.36 -3.25 5.34
CA ILE A 152 7.47 -4.21 4.25
C ILE A 152 8.21 -5.42 4.79
N CYS A 153 7.56 -6.57 4.85
CA CYS A 153 8.19 -7.83 5.20
C CYS A 153 8.75 -8.49 3.94
N GLN A 154 10.05 -8.75 3.93
CA GLN A 154 10.77 -9.38 2.83
C GLN A 154 11.38 -10.70 3.28
N ILE A 155 11.15 -11.76 2.49
CA ILE A 155 11.83 -13.04 2.65
C ILE A 155 12.70 -13.26 1.41
N ARG A 156 14.01 -13.48 1.63
CA ARG A 156 15.01 -13.70 0.57
C ARG A 156 15.42 -15.17 0.54
N SER A 157 15.22 -15.82 -0.59
CA SER A 157 15.52 -17.27 -0.75
C SER A 157 16.99 -17.56 -1.06
N ASP A 158 17.75 -16.56 -1.45
CA ASP A 158 19.11 -16.61 -2.00
C ASP A 158 20.22 -16.28 -0.97
N VAL A 159 19.84 -16.14 0.29
CA VAL A 159 20.75 -15.82 1.41
C VAL A 159 20.62 -16.83 2.54
N PRO A 160 21.61 -16.92 3.47
CA PRO A 160 21.53 -17.76 4.66
C PRO A 160 20.29 -17.48 5.52
N ASP A 161 19.74 -18.52 6.13
CA ASP A 161 18.51 -18.44 6.93
C ASP A 161 18.55 -17.37 8.03
N ALA A 162 19.72 -17.17 8.66
CA ALA A 162 19.90 -16.17 9.70
C ALA A 162 19.63 -14.72 9.27
N ILE A 163 19.74 -14.42 7.98
CA ILE A 163 19.54 -13.09 7.43
C ILE A 163 18.45 -13.05 6.34
N LYS A 164 17.64 -14.09 6.26
CA LYS A 164 16.60 -14.27 5.23
C LYS A 164 15.46 -13.28 5.37
N GLY A 165 15.02 -13.03 6.60
CA GLY A 165 13.92 -12.12 6.90
C GLY A 165 14.40 -10.69 7.17
N ILE A 166 13.79 -9.75 6.47
CA ILE A 166 13.97 -8.31 6.72
C ILE A 166 12.59 -7.68 6.87
N GLU A 167 12.44 -6.85 7.89
CA GLU A 167 11.34 -5.89 7.98
C GLU A 167 11.90 -4.50 7.64
N TRP A 168 11.37 -3.90 6.59
CA TRP A 168 11.63 -2.51 6.26
C TRP A 168 10.62 -1.64 6.98
N VAL A 169 11.08 -0.79 7.88
CA VAL A 169 10.22 0.07 8.70
C VAL A 169 10.36 1.52 8.27
N CYS A 170 9.24 2.20 8.13
CA CYS A 170 9.19 3.64 7.83
C CYS A 170 8.22 4.31 8.81
N PHE A 171 8.69 5.30 9.54
CA PHE A 171 7.88 6.06 10.48
C PHE A 171 7.36 7.36 9.84
N GLY A 172 6.10 7.71 10.16
CA GLY A 172 5.47 8.91 9.63
C GLY A 172 5.08 8.78 8.15
N SER A 173 5.06 9.89 7.43
CA SER A 173 4.76 9.91 6.00
C SER A 173 5.87 9.22 5.21
N THR A 174 5.53 8.16 4.53
CA THR A 174 6.47 7.40 3.70
C THR A 174 7.02 8.21 2.53
N THR A 175 6.31 9.25 2.09
CA THR A 175 6.79 10.21 1.07
C THR A 175 8.04 10.96 1.53
N PHE A 176 8.15 11.26 2.82
CA PHE A 176 9.21 12.11 3.37
C PHE A 176 10.18 11.39 4.31
N SER A 177 9.89 10.14 4.66
CA SER A 177 10.68 9.37 5.62
C SER A 177 11.48 8.27 4.92
N ALA A 178 12.58 7.86 5.54
CA ALA A 178 13.42 6.79 5.02
C ALA A 178 12.94 5.42 5.49
N TRP A 179 13.19 4.41 4.68
CA TRP A 179 12.94 3.01 4.98
C TRP A 179 14.17 2.38 5.65
N LEU A 180 13.99 1.83 6.82
CA LEU A 180 15.06 1.22 7.61
C LEU A 180 14.94 -0.30 7.58
N PRO A 181 15.99 -1.02 7.18
CA PRO A 181 15.99 -2.49 7.25
C PRO A 181 16.24 -2.96 8.68
N VAL A 182 15.38 -3.80 9.17
CA VAL A 182 15.51 -4.50 10.45
C VAL A 182 15.55 -6.01 10.17
N TYR A 183 16.65 -6.65 10.49
CA TYR A 183 16.77 -8.10 10.35
C TYR A 183 16.07 -8.82 11.50
N THR A 184 15.36 -9.91 11.20
CA THR A 184 14.57 -10.65 12.20
C THR A 184 15.42 -11.29 13.29
N ASN A 185 16.73 -11.41 13.10
CA ASN A 185 17.68 -11.95 14.07
C ASN A 185 18.39 -10.90 14.93
N VAL A 186 17.99 -9.62 14.83
CA VAL A 186 18.55 -8.55 15.67
C VAL A 186 18.08 -8.76 17.11
N PRO A 187 19.00 -8.95 18.09
CA PRO A 187 18.61 -9.26 19.46
C PRO A 187 18.08 -8.05 20.22
N GLN A 188 18.47 -6.86 19.83
CA GLN A 188 18.06 -5.61 20.48
C GLN A 188 18.08 -4.45 19.47
N MET A 189 17.02 -3.67 19.46
CA MET A 189 16.95 -2.45 18.68
C MET A 189 17.64 -1.30 19.41
N PRO A 190 18.32 -0.39 18.70
CA PRO A 190 18.80 0.85 19.27
C PRO A 190 17.67 1.68 19.90
N ASP A 191 17.92 2.34 21.02
CA ASP A 191 16.90 3.14 21.74
C ASP A 191 16.28 4.21 20.83
N TYR A 192 17.08 4.82 19.96
CA TYR A 192 16.61 5.79 18.98
C TYR A 192 15.50 5.28 18.04
N LEU A 193 15.44 3.97 17.79
CA LEU A 193 14.44 3.31 16.92
C LEU A 193 13.27 2.73 17.72
N SER A 194 13.48 2.36 18.97
CA SER A 194 12.52 1.58 19.78
C SER A 194 11.86 2.37 20.89
N ASN A 195 12.45 3.48 21.30
CA ASN A 195 11.94 4.27 22.42
C ASN A 195 11.15 5.49 21.90
N VAL A 196 9.84 5.45 22.08
CA VAL A 196 8.94 6.56 21.70
C VAL A 196 8.24 7.08 22.93
N THR A 197 8.36 8.38 23.16
CA THR A 197 7.71 9.09 24.27
C THR A 197 6.39 9.72 23.82
N LEU A 198 5.54 10.12 24.80
CA LEU A 198 4.31 10.86 24.51
C LEU A 198 4.59 12.29 24.07
N ASP A 199 5.70 12.87 24.54
CA ASP A 199 6.10 14.23 24.20
C ASP A 199 6.95 14.23 22.92
N ALA A 200 6.69 15.21 22.06
CA ALA A 200 7.42 15.38 20.82
C ALA A 200 8.86 15.84 21.06
N GLU A 201 9.83 15.06 20.61
CA GLU A 201 11.26 15.29 20.85
C GLU A 201 12.11 14.85 19.65
N THR A 202 13.39 15.15 19.65
CA THR A 202 14.32 14.81 18.56
C THR A 202 15.20 13.59 18.85
N ASP A 203 15.04 12.98 20.03
CA ASP A 203 15.88 11.88 20.50
C ASP A 203 15.35 10.51 20.09
N ASN A 204 14.31 10.46 19.26
CA ASN A 204 13.82 9.24 18.62
C ASN A 204 13.40 9.46 17.16
N LEU A 205 13.52 8.43 16.38
CA LEU A 205 13.25 8.48 14.93
C LEU A 205 11.80 8.75 14.60
N TYR A 206 10.85 8.28 15.40
CA TYR A 206 9.42 8.50 15.13
C TYR A 206 9.09 9.99 15.08
N TRP A 207 9.47 10.75 16.12
CA TRP A 207 9.19 12.18 16.16
C TRP A 207 10.00 12.98 15.15
N VAL A 208 11.27 12.62 14.92
CA VAL A 208 12.07 13.24 13.86
C VAL A 208 11.42 13.05 12.51
N SER A 209 10.95 11.85 12.18
CA SER A 209 10.23 11.58 10.93
C SER A 209 8.93 12.39 10.82
N ARG A 210 8.20 12.56 11.93
CA ARG A 210 6.99 13.40 11.98
C ARG A 210 7.31 14.89 11.75
N PHE A 211 8.38 15.40 12.32
CA PHE A 211 8.81 16.79 12.11
C PHE A 211 9.25 17.02 10.66
N VAL A 212 10.10 16.15 10.13
CA VAL A 212 10.55 16.23 8.72
C VAL A 212 9.35 16.19 7.80
N GLY A 213 8.43 15.23 8.02
CA GLY A 213 7.23 15.09 7.22
C GLY A 213 6.35 16.35 7.24
N ALA A 214 6.11 16.94 8.41
CA ALA A 214 5.27 18.12 8.54
C ALA A 214 5.90 19.36 7.86
N LEU A 215 7.22 19.51 7.94
CA LEU A 215 7.94 20.62 7.31
C LEU A 215 7.99 20.44 5.78
N ALA A 216 8.31 19.22 5.31
CA ALA A 216 8.43 18.94 3.90
C ALA A 216 7.07 18.97 3.17
N ASP A 217 6.01 18.51 3.80
CA ASP A 217 4.64 18.61 3.27
C ASP A 217 4.25 20.07 2.98
N LYS A 218 4.56 20.98 3.92
CA LYS A 218 4.29 22.42 3.77
C LYS A 218 5.17 23.08 2.71
N CYS A 219 6.39 22.64 2.54
CA CYS A 219 7.42 23.29 1.72
C CYS A 219 7.96 22.35 0.63
N TYR A 220 7.11 21.48 0.06
CA TYR A 220 7.49 20.40 -0.85
C TYR A 220 8.51 20.82 -1.90
N GLY A 221 8.22 21.82 -2.70
CA GLY A 221 9.07 22.25 -3.82
C GLY A 221 10.48 22.68 -3.43
N SER A 222 10.68 23.18 -2.20
CA SER A 222 12.00 23.60 -1.71
C SER A 222 12.72 22.54 -0.88
N CYS A 223 12.01 21.51 -0.39
CA CYS A 223 12.55 20.51 0.52
C CYS A 223 12.79 19.15 -0.12
N ILE A 224 12.04 18.80 -1.16
CA ILE A 224 11.97 17.41 -1.65
C ILE A 224 13.32 16.87 -2.12
N GLN A 225 14.16 17.66 -2.74
CA GLN A 225 15.51 17.22 -3.17
C GLN A 225 16.38 16.80 -1.99
N ASN A 226 16.28 17.51 -0.87
CA ASN A 226 17.01 17.17 0.36
C ASN A 226 16.45 15.89 0.99
N VAL A 227 15.13 15.72 0.96
CA VAL A 227 14.47 14.50 1.44
C VAL A 227 14.91 13.29 0.63
N TRP A 228 14.91 13.38 -0.70
CA TRP A 228 15.39 12.29 -1.55
C TRP A 228 16.87 11.95 -1.30
N GLY A 229 17.73 12.95 -1.18
CA GLY A 229 19.14 12.74 -0.83
C GLY A 229 19.34 12.04 0.52
N TYR A 230 18.49 12.35 1.50
CA TYR A 230 18.47 11.66 2.79
C TYR A 230 17.98 10.20 2.63
N GLN A 231 16.85 9.98 1.95
CA GLN A 231 16.30 8.65 1.71
C GLN A 231 17.29 7.75 0.96
N ASP A 232 17.93 8.26 -0.09
CA ASP A 232 18.94 7.54 -0.85
C ASP A 232 20.14 7.17 0.02
N THR A 233 20.61 8.10 0.85
CA THR A 233 21.73 7.85 1.78
C THR A 233 21.41 6.72 2.75
N VAL A 234 20.22 6.73 3.35
CA VAL A 234 19.78 5.69 4.27
C VAL A 234 19.62 4.35 3.55
N ASN A 235 18.99 4.35 2.38
CA ASN A 235 18.78 3.14 1.58
C ASN A 235 20.11 2.49 1.16
N ILE A 236 21.09 3.29 0.73
CA ILE A 236 22.42 2.77 0.34
C ILE A 236 23.12 2.15 1.55
N ARG A 237 23.12 2.81 2.69
CA ARG A 237 23.76 2.29 3.91
C ARG A 237 23.05 1.08 4.49
N GLY A 238 21.73 1.04 4.38
CA GLY A 238 20.92 -0.08 4.88
C GLY A 238 21.13 -1.38 4.10
N ARG A 239 21.77 -1.32 2.92
CA ARG A 239 22.06 -2.50 2.08
C ARG A 239 23.51 -3.00 2.22
N GLN A 240 24.38 -2.21 2.80
CA GLN A 240 25.78 -2.59 3.09
C GLN A 240 25.89 -3.48 4.33
#